data_654a38ae80e241d8a0a2bd2a91637307
#
_entry.id   654a38ae80e241d8a0a2bd2a91637307
#
_cell.length_a   1.000
_cell.length_b   1.000
_cell.length_c   1.000
_cell.angle_alpha   90.00
_cell.angle_beta   90.00
_cell.angle_gamma   90.00
#
_symmetry.space_group_name_H-M   'P 1'
#
loop_
_entity.id
_entity.type
_entity.pdbx_description
1 polymer ?
#
loop_
_entity_poly.entity_id
_entity_poly.type
_entity_poly.pdbx_seq_one_letter_code
_entity_poly.pdbx_strand_id
1 'polypeptide(L)'
;MGVWTSAWASARIAVRALRVNKLRSALTMLGIVIGVGAVITMVAVGAGAQARVAEQIQSLGSNMIIVLSGSILSGGVRMGSGSQLTITEDDAWAIQREIPAVAAAAPTSRGGAQVVYGNLNWATGIQGVTLEFFTAREWDVADGRLFSQEEVEGAGKVALVGLTVAGNLFGDSDPLGQVIRIKNVPFTVIGTLERKGQTTFGQDQDDTVLIPLSTAKKKVLGASQANARSVGSIAVKVREARAMPEAEQEIRGLLRQRHRLQAFQDDDFNIRNLTEVLQSQEASSRVLTLLLAAIASVSLLVGGIGIMNIMLVSVTERTREIGLRMAVGARGRDILLQFLVEAVTLSLIGGAIGIAMGLAGSYSIAYFAQWRTLVSTEAVFVAFAFAAAVGVFFGFYPARKAAALNPIDALRYE
;
A
#
# COMPACT_ATOMS: atom_id res chain seq x y z
N MET A 1 -13.69 -8.61 52.31
CA MET A 1 -13.53 -7.26 51.71
C MET A 1 -12.62 -7.38 50.52
N GLY A 2 -13.17 -7.02 49.36
CA GLY A 2 -12.74 -7.59 48.08
C GLY A 2 -11.41 -7.15 47.52
N VAL A 3 -10.82 -8.03 46.73
CA VAL A 3 -9.60 -7.86 45.92
C VAL A 3 -9.61 -6.55 45.10
N TRP A 4 -10.79 -6.08 44.73
CA TRP A 4 -11.02 -4.84 43.97
C TRP A 4 -10.73 -3.54 44.77
N THR A 5 -10.99 -3.52 46.07
CA THR A 5 -10.70 -2.35 46.93
C THR A 5 -9.21 -2.21 47.17
N SER A 6 -8.48 -3.33 47.22
CA SER A 6 -7.03 -3.34 47.35
C SER A 6 -6.31 -2.92 46.07
N ALA A 7 -6.81 -3.34 44.90
CA ALA A 7 -6.25 -2.94 43.61
C ALA A 7 -6.39 -1.44 43.32
N TRP A 8 -7.51 -0.82 43.68
CA TRP A 8 -7.74 0.60 43.54
C TRP A 8 -6.87 1.45 44.50
N ALA A 9 -6.70 0.98 45.72
CA ALA A 9 -5.77 1.57 46.69
C ALA A 9 -4.30 1.46 46.20
N SER A 10 -3.93 0.31 45.61
CA SER A 10 -2.58 0.09 45.05
C SER A 10 -2.32 0.95 43.81
N ALA A 11 -3.30 1.12 42.93
CA ALA A 11 -3.20 2.02 41.78
C ALA A 11 -3.02 3.50 42.20
N ARG A 12 -3.73 3.93 43.24
CA ARG A 12 -3.57 5.30 43.79
C ARG A 12 -2.19 5.50 44.43
N ILE A 13 -1.67 4.50 45.08
CA ILE A 13 -0.31 4.50 45.64
C ILE A 13 0.72 4.53 44.51
N ALA A 14 0.52 3.77 43.43
CA ALA A 14 1.38 3.78 42.25
C ALA A 14 1.44 5.17 41.59
N VAL A 15 0.29 5.81 41.38
CA VAL A 15 0.24 7.18 40.83
C VAL A 15 0.92 8.20 41.77
N ARG A 16 0.86 8.00 43.09
CA ARG A 16 1.53 8.88 44.07
C ARG A 16 3.06 8.66 44.06
N ALA A 17 3.50 7.42 43.91
CA ALA A 17 4.91 7.06 43.77
C ALA A 17 5.56 7.67 42.53
N LEU A 18 4.81 7.74 41.41
CA LEU A 18 5.22 8.41 40.17
C LEU A 18 5.54 9.89 40.39
N ARG A 19 4.82 10.58 41.28
CA ARG A 19 5.02 12.01 41.57
C ARG A 19 6.26 12.29 42.45
N VAL A 20 6.74 11.33 43.17
CA VAL A 20 7.92 11.49 44.09
C VAL A 20 9.23 11.45 43.30
N ASN A 21 9.34 10.57 42.28
CA ASN A 21 10.55 10.42 41.47
C ASN A 21 10.25 10.63 39.96
N LYS A 22 9.81 11.86 39.57
CA LYS A 22 9.31 12.22 38.25
C LYS A 22 10.26 11.88 37.10
N LEU A 23 11.55 12.18 37.24
CA LEU A 23 12.56 11.95 36.20
C LEU A 23 12.76 10.45 35.91
N ARG A 24 12.80 9.62 36.97
CA ARG A 24 12.99 8.18 36.85
C ARG A 24 11.77 7.52 36.17
N SER A 25 10.59 7.87 36.64
CA SER A 25 9.33 7.36 36.07
C SER A 25 9.15 7.80 34.62
N ALA A 26 9.50 9.03 34.28
CA ALA A 26 9.44 9.54 32.90
C ALA A 26 10.41 8.80 31.98
N LEU A 27 11.65 8.57 32.40
CA LEU A 27 12.64 7.82 31.60
C LEU A 27 12.23 6.36 31.36
N THR A 28 11.57 5.74 32.33
CA THR A 28 11.11 4.35 32.17
C THR A 28 9.93 4.24 31.25
N MET A 29 8.94 5.12 31.47
CA MET A 29 7.76 5.19 30.60
C MET A 29 8.15 5.55 29.17
N LEU A 30 9.21 6.37 28.97
CA LEU A 30 9.68 6.79 27.66
C LEU A 30 9.99 5.58 26.74
N GLY A 31 10.64 4.54 27.25
CA GLY A 31 10.92 3.33 26.47
C GLY A 31 9.64 2.62 26.00
N ILE A 32 8.63 2.54 26.87
CA ILE A 32 7.33 1.95 26.50
C ILE A 32 6.57 2.87 25.55
N VAL A 33 6.56 4.17 25.84
CA VAL A 33 5.89 5.17 25.01
C VAL A 33 6.44 5.16 23.58
N ILE A 34 7.77 5.15 23.44
CA ILE A 34 8.43 5.07 22.13
C ILE A 34 8.13 3.72 21.46
N GLY A 35 8.26 2.60 22.20
CA GLY A 35 8.01 1.28 21.65
C GLY A 35 6.58 1.11 21.14
N VAL A 36 5.59 1.43 21.95
CA VAL A 36 4.17 1.33 21.58
C VAL A 36 3.82 2.33 20.48
N GLY A 37 4.29 3.58 20.59
CA GLY A 37 4.05 4.61 19.58
C GLY A 37 4.63 4.23 18.22
N ALA A 38 5.86 3.71 18.21
CA ALA A 38 6.49 3.23 16.98
C ALA A 38 5.73 2.06 16.36
N VAL A 39 5.31 1.05 17.16
CA VAL A 39 4.50 -0.09 16.65
C VAL A 39 3.24 0.41 15.97
N ILE A 40 2.47 1.29 16.63
CA ILE A 40 1.20 1.79 16.08
C ILE A 40 1.43 2.57 14.79
N THR A 41 2.40 3.49 14.79
CA THR A 41 2.73 4.28 13.60
C THR A 41 3.15 3.40 12.44
N MET A 42 4.02 2.40 12.68
CA MET A 42 4.51 1.47 11.65
C MET A 42 3.41 0.58 11.08
N VAL A 43 2.55 0.03 11.95
CA VAL A 43 1.42 -0.80 11.50
C VAL A 43 0.44 0.05 10.69
N ALA A 44 0.17 1.30 11.11
CA ALA A 44 -0.72 2.20 10.40
C ALA A 44 -0.17 2.59 9.01
N VAL A 45 1.13 2.86 8.90
CA VAL A 45 1.80 3.16 7.62
C VAL A 45 1.82 1.91 6.72
N GLY A 46 2.15 0.74 7.29
CA GLY A 46 2.16 -0.53 6.56
C GLY A 46 0.79 -0.91 6.01
N ALA A 47 -0.27 -0.79 6.82
CA ALA A 47 -1.64 -1.03 6.39
C ALA A 47 -2.10 -0.01 5.32
N GLY A 48 -1.71 1.25 5.45
CA GLY A 48 -1.96 2.30 4.47
C GLY A 48 -1.26 2.02 3.13
N ALA A 49 -0.02 1.54 3.16
CA ALA A 49 0.72 1.15 1.96
C ALA A 49 0.06 -0.04 1.26
N GLN A 50 -0.36 -1.08 2.01
CA GLN A 50 -1.08 -2.23 1.45
C GLN A 50 -2.41 -1.82 0.81
N ALA A 51 -3.20 -0.96 1.47
CA ALA A 51 -4.45 -0.46 0.91
C ALA A 51 -4.21 0.33 -0.40
N ARG A 52 -3.16 1.13 -0.46
CA ARG A 52 -2.79 1.86 -1.67
C ARG A 52 -2.41 0.93 -2.82
N VAL A 53 -1.66 -0.14 -2.54
CA VAL A 53 -1.34 -1.18 -3.54
C VAL A 53 -2.62 -1.87 -4.02
N ALA A 54 -3.54 -2.23 -3.11
CA ALA A 54 -4.80 -2.86 -3.47
C ALA A 54 -5.68 -1.96 -4.37
N GLU A 55 -5.77 -0.65 -4.06
CA GLU A 55 -6.47 0.32 -4.91
C GLU A 55 -5.83 0.45 -6.30
N GLN A 56 -4.50 0.41 -6.36
CA GLN A 56 -3.78 0.45 -7.62
C GLN A 56 -4.03 -0.80 -8.49
N ILE A 57 -4.11 -1.98 -7.87
CA ILE A 57 -4.51 -3.21 -8.57
C ILE A 57 -5.89 -3.03 -9.18
N GLN A 58 -6.85 -2.51 -8.42
CA GLN A 58 -8.20 -2.27 -8.90
C GLN A 58 -8.24 -1.21 -10.03
N SER A 59 -7.46 -0.12 -9.90
CA SER A 59 -7.43 0.95 -10.91
C SER A 59 -6.80 0.52 -12.25
N LEU A 60 -5.90 -0.44 -12.24
CA LEU A 60 -5.25 -0.94 -13.47
C LEU A 60 -6.09 -1.98 -14.22
N GLY A 61 -7.11 -2.52 -13.59
CA GLY A 61 -7.89 -3.67 -14.03
C GLY A 61 -7.38 -4.96 -13.37
N SER A 62 -8.31 -5.76 -12.88
CA SER A 62 -7.99 -7.04 -12.25
C SER A 62 -7.53 -8.06 -13.30
N ASN A 63 -6.58 -8.93 -12.94
CA ASN A 63 -6.11 -10.05 -13.77
C ASN A 63 -5.61 -9.63 -15.15
N MET A 64 -4.82 -8.55 -15.23
CA MET A 64 -4.35 -8.01 -16.49
C MET A 64 -2.92 -8.41 -16.83
N ILE A 65 -2.72 -8.89 -18.04
CA ILE A 65 -1.42 -9.11 -18.68
C ILE A 65 -1.24 -8.05 -19.77
N ILE A 66 -0.08 -7.42 -19.80
CA ILE A 66 0.28 -6.48 -20.86
C ILE A 66 1.37 -7.13 -21.71
N VAL A 67 1.09 -7.32 -23.00
CA VAL A 67 2.07 -7.71 -23.99
C VAL A 67 2.58 -6.45 -24.67
N LEU A 68 3.87 -6.21 -24.60
CA LEU A 68 4.53 -5.06 -25.20
C LEU A 68 5.36 -5.51 -26.40
N SER A 69 5.42 -4.68 -27.44
CA SER A 69 6.40 -4.88 -28.50
C SER A 69 7.80 -4.88 -27.92
N GLY A 70 8.59 -5.86 -28.32
CA GLY A 70 9.92 -6.11 -27.76
C GLY A 70 11.02 -5.26 -28.38
N SER A 71 12.25 -5.68 -28.09
CA SER A 71 13.45 -5.15 -28.69
C SER A 71 14.00 -6.17 -29.67
N ILE A 72 14.43 -5.75 -30.86
CA ILE A 72 15.14 -6.60 -31.81
C ILE A 72 16.65 -6.41 -31.61
N LEU A 73 17.41 -7.49 -31.73
CA LEU A 73 18.86 -7.43 -31.92
C LEU A 73 19.15 -6.94 -33.36
N SER A 74 19.58 -5.71 -33.51
CA SER A 74 20.05 -5.19 -34.78
C SER A 74 21.55 -4.96 -34.71
N GLY A 75 22.32 -5.70 -35.51
CA GLY A 75 23.78 -5.54 -35.57
C GLY A 75 24.53 -5.86 -34.25
N GLY A 76 23.98 -6.77 -33.40
CA GLY A 76 24.60 -7.11 -32.12
C GLY A 76 24.25 -6.15 -30.96
N VAL A 77 23.49 -5.09 -31.19
CA VAL A 77 23.04 -4.15 -30.18
C VAL A 77 21.57 -4.42 -29.88
N ARG A 78 21.27 -4.63 -28.60
CA ARG A 78 19.87 -4.75 -28.11
C ARG A 78 19.27 -3.36 -28.00
N MET A 79 18.32 -3.07 -28.86
CA MET A 79 17.54 -1.83 -28.77
C MET A 79 16.49 -1.95 -27.64
N GLY A 80 16.14 -0.85 -26.99
CA GLY A 80 15.17 -0.86 -25.86
C GLY A 80 13.78 -1.40 -26.25
N SER A 81 13.03 -1.92 -25.29
CA SER A 81 11.65 -2.40 -25.48
C SER A 81 10.79 -1.32 -26.14
N GLY A 82 10.03 -1.70 -27.17
CA GLY A 82 9.18 -0.78 -27.95
C GLY A 82 9.90 -0.05 -29.10
N SER A 83 11.18 -0.30 -29.32
CA SER A 83 11.93 0.30 -30.43
C SER A 83 11.43 -0.14 -31.81
N GLN A 84 10.85 -1.32 -31.91
CA GLN A 84 10.12 -1.80 -33.09
C GLN A 84 8.79 -2.40 -32.71
N LEU A 85 7.78 -2.14 -33.51
CA LEU A 85 6.43 -2.69 -33.32
C LEU A 85 6.38 -4.10 -33.91
N THR A 86 6.58 -5.10 -33.07
CA THR A 86 6.64 -6.54 -33.46
C THR A 86 5.29 -7.22 -33.39
N ILE A 87 4.44 -6.83 -32.43
CA ILE A 87 3.11 -7.39 -32.23
C ILE A 87 2.07 -6.68 -33.10
N THR A 88 1.02 -7.39 -33.45
CA THR A 88 -0.01 -6.94 -34.39
C THR A 88 -1.44 -7.02 -33.79
N GLU A 89 -2.39 -6.38 -34.45
CA GLU A 89 -3.82 -6.56 -34.14
C GLU A 89 -4.26 -8.01 -34.28
N ASP A 90 -3.72 -8.73 -35.29
CA ASP A 90 -4.05 -10.13 -35.51
C ASP A 90 -3.57 -11.05 -34.37
N ASP A 91 -2.51 -10.66 -33.67
CA ASP A 91 -2.05 -11.37 -32.49
C ASP A 91 -3.00 -11.18 -31.31
N ALA A 92 -3.55 -9.98 -31.14
CA ALA A 92 -4.58 -9.75 -30.13
C ALA A 92 -5.83 -10.61 -30.37
N TRP A 93 -6.29 -10.66 -31.63
CA TRP A 93 -7.43 -11.51 -32.00
C TRP A 93 -7.16 -13.00 -31.86
N ALA A 94 -5.93 -13.45 -32.13
CA ALA A 94 -5.54 -14.84 -31.93
C ALA A 94 -5.51 -15.18 -30.42
N ILE A 95 -4.91 -14.34 -29.58
CA ILE A 95 -4.90 -14.51 -28.12
C ILE A 95 -6.33 -14.66 -27.58
N GLN A 96 -7.26 -13.82 -28.02
CA GLN A 96 -8.64 -13.84 -27.52
C GLN A 96 -9.40 -15.10 -27.99
N ARG A 97 -9.12 -15.60 -29.19
CA ARG A 97 -9.85 -16.76 -29.77
C ARG A 97 -9.27 -18.09 -29.34
N GLU A 98 -7.95 -18.19 -29.21
CA GLU A 98 -7.25 -19.47 -29.03
C GLU A 98 -6.97 -19.79 -27.57
N ILE A 99 -7.03 -18.81 -26.67
CA ILE A 99 -6.78 -19.01 -25.25
C ILE A 99 -8.08 -18.87 -24.45
N PRO A 100 -8.68 -19.97 -23.98
CA PRO A 100 -9.99 -19.93 -23.29
C PRO A 100 -9.98 -19.14 -21.98
N ALA A 101 -8.83 -19.07 -21.31
CA ALA A 101 -8.65 -18.31 -20.08
C ALA A 101 -8.76 -16.78 -20.30
N VAL A 102 -8.62 -16.29 -21.54
CA VAL A 102 -8.69 -14.89 -21.87
C VAL A 102 -10.15 -14.43 -22.03
N ALA A 103 -10.49 -13.34 -21.36
CA ALA A 103 -11.79 -12.68 -21.47
C ALA A 103 -11.82 -11.63 -22.59
N ALA A 104 -10.73 -10.84 -22.71
CA ALA A 104 -10.58 -9.82 -23.73
C ALA A 104 -9.10 -9.59 -24.04
N ALA A 105 -8.79 -9.28 -25.30
CA ALA A 105 -7.45 -8.89 -25.73
C ALA A 105 -7.56 -7.64 -26.62
N ALA A 106 -7.07 -6.53 -26.12
CA ALA A 106 -7.23 -5.20 -26.73
C ALA A 106 -5.89 -4.70 -27.29
N PRO A 107 -5.73 -4.63 -28.60
CA PRO A 107 -4.57 -4.00 -29.22
C PRO A 107 -4.63 -2.47 -28.99
N THR A 108 -3.49 -1.88 -28.61
CA THR A 108 -3.39 -0.45 -28.33
C THR A 108 -2.17 0.19 -29.00
N SER A 109 -2.35 1.44 -29.42
CA SER A 109 -1.27 2.28 -29.91
C SER A 109 -1.24 3.56 -29.13
N ARG A 110 -0.08 3.95 -28.58
CA ARG A 110 0.05 5.13 -27.70
C ARG A 110 1.07 6.11 -28.26
N GLY A 111 0.78 7.39 -28.10
CA GLY A 111 1.73 8.46 -28.40
C GLY A 111 1.32 9.76 -27.72
N GLY A 112 2.23 10.74 -27.69
CA GLY A 112 1.92 12.08 -27.17
C GLY A 112 1.46 13.00 -28.28
N ALA A 113 0.48 13.87 -28.00
CA ALA A 113 0.11 14.96 -28.88
C ALA A 113 -0.46 16.14 -28.10
N GLN A 114 -0.41 17.30 -28.73
CA GLN A 114 -1.10 18.48 -28.22
C GLN A 114 -2.57 18.42 -28.67
N VAL A 115 -3.45 18.61 -27.70
CA VAL A 115 -4.90 18.73 -27.89
C VAL A 115 -5.29 20.21 -27.74
N VAL A 116 -6.10 20.71 -28.64
CA VAL A 116 -6.49 22.13 -28.71
C VAL A 116 -8.01 22.23 -28.68
N TYR A 117 -8.53 23.09 -27.82
CA TYR A 117 -9.94 23.50 -27.78
C TYR A 117 -10.04 25.02 -27.68
N GLY A 118 -10.65 25.67 -28.66
CA GLY A 118 -10.67 27.12 -28.73
C GLY A 118 -9.26 27.71 -28.70
N ASN A 119 -8.99 28.50 -27.67
CA ASN A 119 -7.69 29.14 -27.42
C ASN A 119 -6.82 28.36 -26.39
N LEU A 120 -7.37 27.29 -25.81
CA LEU A 120 -6.67 26.45 -24.84
C LEU A 120 -6.00 25.27 -25.52
N ASN A 121 -4.89 24.84 -24.94
CA ASN A 121 -4.16 23.68 -25.42
C ASN A 121 -3.56 22.90 -24.24
N TRP A 122 -3.48 21.59 -24.42
CA TRP A 122 -2.93 20.68 -23.41
C TRP A 122 -2.14 19.58 -24.10
N ALA A 123 -0.92 19.31 -23.62
CA ALA A 123 -0.09 18.21 -24.12
C ALA A 123 -0.41 16.95 -23.31
N THR A 124 -0.95 15.91 -23.93
CA THR A 124 -1.42 14.71 -23.25
C THR A 124 -1.12 13.43 -24.01
N GLY A 125 -1.33 12.29 -23.35
CA GLY A 125 -1.26 10.97 -23.97
C GLY A 125 -2.47 10.68 -24.85
N ILE A 126 -2.24 10.34 -26.12
CA ILE A 126 -3.29 9.86 -27.02
C ILE A 126 -3.17 8.35 -27.14
N GLN A 127 -4.26 7.64 -26.89
CA GLN A 127 -4.32 6.19 -27.05
C GLN A 127 -5.36 5.81 -28.10
N GLY A 128 -4.90 5.07 -29.11
CA GLY A 128 -5.77 4.38 -30.04
C GLY A 128 -6.19 3.03 -29.46
N VAL A 129 -7.48 2.81 -29.31
CA VAL A 129 -8.02 1.63 -28.60
C VAL A 129 -9.19 1.01 -29.38
N THR A 130 -9.51 -0.24 -29.07
CA THR A 130 -10.70 -0.97 -29.54
C THR A 130 -11.72 -1.09 -28.39
N LEU A 131 -12.90 -1.65 -28.65
CA LEU A 131 -13.93 -1.81 -27.61
C LEU A 131 -13.50 -2.76 -26.51
N GLU A 132 -12.71 -3.78 -26.82
CA GLU A 132 -12.17 -4.74 -25.88
C GLU A 132 -11.28 -4.08 -24.81
N PHE A 133 -10.76 -2.88 -25.10
CA PHE A 133 -9.93 -2.11 -24.16
C PHE A 133 -10.70 -1.75 -22.89
N PHE A 134 -11.94 -1.35 -23.02
CA PHE A 134 -12.79 -0.97 -21.89
C PHE A 134 -13.05 -2.19 -20.99
N THR A 135 -13.32 -3.34 -21.60
CA THR A 135 -13.46 -4.61 -20.87
C THR A 135 -12.14 -5.05 -20.23
N ALA A 136 -11.01 -4.94 -20.96
CA ALA A 136 -9.71 -5.37 -20.47
C ALA A 136 -9.20 -4.51 -19.31
N ARG A 137 -9.44 -3.20 -19.42
CA ARG A 137 -9.00 -2.20 -18.42
C ARG A 137 -10.03 -1.94 -17.33
N GLU A 138 -11.25 -2.50 -17.42
CA GLU A 138 -12.35 -2.17 -16.50
C GLU A 138 -12.51 -0.65 -16.36
N TRP A 139 -12.57 0.04 -17.49
CA TRP A 139 -12.63 1.50 -17.53
C TRP A 139 -13.90 1.95 -18.21
N ASP A 140 -14.84 2.44 -17.43
CA ASP A 140 -16.13 2.88 -17.91
C ASP A 140 -16.16 4.38 -18.26
N VAL A 141 -17.24 4.80 -18.90
CA VAL A 141 -17.52 6.19 -19.25
C VAL A 141 -18.38 6.79 -18.12
N ALA A 142 -17.95 7.91 -17.56
CA ALA A 142 -18.70 8.63 -16.54
C ALA A 142 -19.91 9.35 -17.15
N ASP A 143 -19.71 10.04 -18.27
CA ASP A 143 -20.76 10.76 -19.00
C ASP A 143 -20.60 10.55 -20.50
N GLY A 144 -21.72 10.41 -21.20
CA GLY A 144 -21.73 10.17 -22.64
C GLY A 144 -21.84 8.69 -23.03
N ARG A 145 -21.09 8.26 -24.03
CA ARG A 145 -21.12 6.88 -24.56
C ARG A 145 -19.75 6.40 -25.01
N LEU A 146 -19.59 5.07 -25.10
CA LEU A 146 -18.45 4.42 -25.75
C LEU A 146 -18.49 4.59 -27.28
N PHE A 147 -17.39 4.21 -27.95
CA PHE A 147 -17.35 4.09 -29.42
C PHE A 147 -18.36 3.06 -29.90
N SER A 148 -18.91 3.29 -31.11
CA SER A 148 -19.62 2.22 -31.81
C SER A 148 -18.64 1.36 -32.61
N GLN A 149 -19.03 0.14 -32.96
CA GLN A 149 -18.22 -0.76 -33.81
C GLN A 149 -17.90 -0.10 -35.15
N GLU A 150 -18.87 0.59 -35.72
CA GLU A 150 -18.70 1.32 -36.97
C GLU A 150 -17.69 2.46 -36.89
N GLU A 151 -17.64 3.16 -35.73
CA GLU A 151 -16.64 4.22 -35.47
C GLU A 151 -15.22 3.65 -35.34
N VAL A 152 -15.08 2.45 -34.73
CA VAL A 152 -13.80 1.78 -34.63
C VAL A 152 -13.32 1.28 -36.00
N GLU A 153 -14.17 0.66 -36.80
CA GLU A 153 -13.81 0.12 -38.11
C GLU A 153 -13.67 1.21 -39.16
N GLY A 154 -14.59 2.18 -39.17
CA GLY A 154 -14.67 3.30 -40.14
C GLY A 154 -13.67 4.42 -39.86
N ALA A 155 -12.84 4.33 -38.88
CA ALA A 155 -11.94 5.39 -38.43
C ALA A 155 -12.68 6.70 -38.12
N GLY A 156 -13.70 6.60 -37.26
CA GLY A 156 -14.52 7.70 -36.78
C GLY A 156 -13.65 8.74 -36.03
N LYS A 157 -13.99 10.01 -36.23
CA LYS A 157 -13.30 11.13 -35.57
C LYS A 157 -14.02 11.49 -34.28
N VAL A 158 -14.03 10.53 -33.35
CA VAL A 158 -14.64 10.66 -32.02
C VAL A 158 -13.57 10.45 -30.96
N ALA A 159 -13.75 11.08 -29.79
CA ALA A 159 -12.79 11.02 -28.69
C ALA A 159 -13.51 10.85 -27.35
N LEU A 160 -12.90 10.08 -26.43
CA LEU A 160 -13.22 10.06 -25.03
C LEU A 160 -12.09 10.76 -24.28
N VAL A 161 -12.44 11.66 -23.37
CA VAL A 161 -11.46 12.47 -22.64
C VAL A 161 -11.39 12.05 -21.17
N GLY A 162 -10.18 11.93 -20.64
CA GLY A 162 -9.98 11.72 -19.22
C GLY A 162 -10.21 13.01 -18.42
N LEU A 163 -10.49 12.88 -17.12
CA LEU A 163 -10.90 14.00 -16.27
C LEU A 163 -9.85 15.13 -16.18
N THR A 164 -8.56 14.80 -16.16
CA THR A 164 -7.49 15.80 -16.14
C THR A 164 -7.47 16.63 -17.43
N VAL A 165 -7.66 15.99 -18.59
CA VAL A 165 -7.76 16.68 -19.88
C VAL A 165 -9.02 17.53 -19.94
N ALA A 166 -10.15 16.99 -19.48
CA ALA A 166 -11.43 17.71 -19.44
C ALA A 166 -11.31 18.98 -18.57
N GLY A 167 -10.76 18.87 -17.38
CA GLY A 167 -10.55 20.02 -16.48
C GLY A 167 -9.63 21.10 -17.06
N ASN A 168 -8.54 20.70 -17.76
CA ASN A 168 -7.59 21.67 -18.32
C ASN A 168 -8.09 22.35 -19.62
N LEU A 169 -8.92 21.69 -20.43
CA LEU A 169 -9.39 22.23 -21.69
C LEU A 169 -10.78 22.89 -21.62
N PHE A 170 -11.67 22.38 -20.76
CA PHE A 170 -13.05 22.84 -20.70
C PHE A 170 -13.39 23.57 -19.39
N GLY A 171 -12.55 23.40 -18.33
CA GLY A 171 -12.86 23.94 -17.01
C GLY A 171 -14.19 23.37 -16.50
N ASP A 172 -15.13 24.27 -16.18
CA ASP A 172 -16.48 23.91 -15.72
C ASP A 172 -17.50 23.69 -16.87
N SER A 173 -17.06 23.80 -18.14
CA SER A 173 -17.94 23.63 -19.29
C SER A 173 -18.09 22.15 -19.62
N ASP A 174 -19.29 21.75 -20.12
CA ASP A 174 -19.53 20.38 -20.56
C ASP A 174 -18.70 20.05 -21.83
N PRO A 175 -17.82 19.03 -21.76
CA PRO A 175 -17.03 18.61 -22.91
C PRO A 175 -17.82 17.84 -23.96
N LEU A 176 -19.02 17.30 -23.67
CA LEU A 176 -19.79 16.47 -24.56
C LEU A 176 -20.22 17.25 -25.80
N GLY A 177 -20.03 16.64 -26.97
CA GLY A 177 -20.37 17.24 -28.28
C GLY A 177 -19.40 18.32 -28.76
N GLN A 178 -18.46 18.75 -27.93
CA GLN A 178 -17.45 19.73 -28.33
C GLN A 178 -16.42 19.14 -29.29
N VAL A 179 -15.85 20.02 -30.12
CA VAL A 179 -14.82 19.61 -31.09
C VAL A 179 -13.44 20.03 -30.63
N ILE A 180 -12.59 19.03 -30.38
CA ILE A 180 -11.17 19.21 -30.08
C ILE A 180 -10.32 18.92 -31.32
N ARG A 181 -9.12 19.50 -31.39
CA ARG A 181 -8.16 19.21 -32.47
C ARG A 181 -6.94 18.49 -31.89
N ILE A 182 -6.62 17.32 -32.45
CA ILE A 182 -5.44 16.52 -32.12
C ILE A 182 -4.57 16.48 -33.36
N LYS A 183 -3.35 17.05 -33.33
CA LYS A 183 -2.47 17.18 -34.52
C LYS A 183 -3.21 17.71 -35.76
N ASN A 184 -4.00 18.76 -35.58
CA ASN A 184 -4.81 19.39 -36.62
C ASN A 184 -6.01 18.59 -37.15
N VAL A 185 -6.28 17.39 -36.62
CA VAL A 185 -7.47 16.61 -36.99
C VAL A 185 -8.59 16.92 -35.98
N PRO A 186 -9.79 17.30 -36.44
CA PRO A 186 -10.92 17.53 -35.54
C PRO A 186 -11.52 16.21 -35.05
N PHE A 187 -11.87 16.17 -33.77
CA PHE A 187 -12.53 15.06 -33.08
C PHE A 187 -13.72 15.59 -32.27
N THR A 188 -14.84 14.91 -32.33
CA THR A 188 -15.99 15.21 -31.47
C THR A 188 -15.82 14.43 -30.15
N VAL A 189 -15.91 15.11 -29.03
CA VAL A 189 -15.93 14.48 -27.72
C VAL A 189 -17.29 13.81 -27.50
N ILE A 190 -17.32 12.50 -27.34
CA ILE A 190 -18.54 11.69 -27.17
C ILE A 190 -18.73 11.18 -25.74
N GLY A 191 -17.74 11.35 -24.88
CA GLY A 191 -17.84 10.97 -23.46
C GLY A 191 -16.62 11.38 -22.66
N THR A 192 -16.79 11.36 -21.35
CA THR A 192 -15.72 11.51 -20.36
C THR A 192 -15.51 10.19 -19.65
N LEU A 193 -14.25 9.88 -19.35
CA LEU A 193 -13.89 8.63 -18.68
C LEU A 193 -14.09 8.72 -17.16
N GLU A 194 -14.41 7.61 -16.52
CA GLU A 194 -14.38 7.53 -15.07
C GLU A 194 -12.96 7.77 -14.52
N ARG A 195 -12.90 8.29 -13.30
CA ARG A 195 -11.63 8.59 -12.62
C ARG A 195 -10.86 7.33 -12.26
N LYS A 196 -9.64 7.20 -12.76
CA LYS A 196 -8.68 6.14 -12.41
C LYS A 196 -7.58 6.61 -11.46
N GLY A 197 -7.31 7.91 -11.42
CA GLY A 197 -6.29 8.51 -10.59
C GLY A 197 -4.85 8.22 -11.04
N GLN A 198 -3.91 8.32 -10.10
CA GLN A 198 -2.49 8.17 -10.41
C GLN A 198 -2.03 6.70 -10.29
N THR A 199 -1.10 6.30 -11.15
CA THR A 199 -0.40 5.02 -11.04
C THR A 199 0.61 5.04 -9.87
N THR A 200 1.15 3.85 -9.52
CA THR A 200 2.23 3.67 -8.53
C THR A 200 3.46 4.56 -8.81
N PHE A 201 3.71 4.88 -10.08
CA PHE A 201 4.85 5.67 -10.52
C PHE A 201 4.53 7.18 -10.63
N GLY A 202 3.39 7.62 -10.10
CA GLY A 202 2.97 9.02 -10.11
C GLY A 202 2.44 9.53 -11.46
N GLN A 203 2.26 8.64 -12.46
CA GLN A 203 1.65 9.02 -13.72
C GLN A 203 0.14 9.13 -13.55
N ASP A 204 -0.41 10.24 -13.98
CA ASP A 204 -1.87 10.46 -14.01
C ASP A 204 -2.49 9.66 -15.16
N GLN A 205 -3.38 8.71 -14.83
CA GLN A 205 -4.11 7.92 -15.82
C GLN A 205 -5.23 8.74 -16.47
N ASP A 206 -5.74 9.72 -15.76
CA ASP A 206 -6.81 10.59 -16.20
C ASP A 206 -6.32 11.67 -17.18
N ASP A 207 -4.98 11.82 -17.34
CA ASP A 207 -4.36 12.68 -18.37
C ASP A 207 -4.17 11.91 -19.67
N THR A 208 -5.29 11.59 -20.33
CA THR A 208 -5.31 10.84 -21.59
C THR A 208 -6.53 11.18 -22.44
N VAL A 209 -6.38 10.96 -23.74
CA VAL A 209 -7.49 10.98 -24.70
C VAL A 209 -7.51 9.65 -25.44
N LEU A 210 -8.66 8.97 -25.41
CA LEU A 210 -8.88 7.72 -26.13
C LEU A 210 -9.60 8.02 -27.45
N ILE A 211 -9.10 7.44 -28.54
CA ILE A 211 -9.69 7.53 -29.88
C ILE A 211 -9.71 6.13 -30.50
N PRO A 212 -10.56 5.85 -31.51
CA PRO A 212 -10.55 4.57 -32.19
C PRO A 212 -9.16 4.21 -32.73
N LEU A 213 -8.73 2.96 -32.56
CA LEU A 213 -7.39 2.50 -32.96
C LEU A 213 -7.10 2.77 -34.43
N SER A 214 -8.07 2.52 -35.29
CA SER A 214 -7.96 2.78 -36.72
C SER A 214 -7.74 4.27 -37.04
N THR A 215 -8.40 5.18 -36.29
CA THR A 215 -8.22 6.63 -36.43
C THR A 215 -6.86 7.06 -35.91
N ALA A 216 -6.46 6.53 -34.76
CA ALA A 216 -5.15 6.81 -34.17
C ALA A 216 -4.02 6.51 -35.16
N LYS A 217 -4.04 5.33 -35.77
CA LYS A 217 -3.01 4.89 -36.73
C LYS A 217 -3.06 5.66 -38.03
N LYS A 218 -4.25 5.91 -38.58
CA LYS A 218 -4.39 6.57 -39.91
C LYS A 218 -4.21 8.08 -39.86
N LYS A 219 -4.55 8.75 -38.72
CA LYS A 219 -4.70 10.21 -38.69
C LYS A 219 -3.83 10.94 -37.67
N VAL A 220 -3.43 10.28 -36.56
CA VAL A 220 -2.79 10.96 -35.43
C VAL A 220 -1.36 10.44 -35.15
N LEU A 221 -1.23 9.16 -34.88
CA LEU A 221 0.05 8.58 -34.45
C LEU A 221 0.91 8.12 -35.63
N GLY A 222 0.28 7.81 -36.73
CA GLY A 222 0.90 7.15 -37.87
C GLY A 222 0.89 5.62 -37.72
N ALA A 223 0.95 4.93 -38.83
CA ALA A 223 1.17 3.49 -38.90
C ALA A 223 2.66 3.21 -39.15
N SER A 224 3.16 2.07 -38.65
CA SER A 224 4.47 1.60 -39.04
C SER A 224 4.55 1.40 -40.55
N GLN A 225 5.62 1.90 -41.19
CA GLN A 225 5.85 1.68 -42.62
C GLN A 225 6.10 0.20 -42.94
N ALA A 226 6.61 -0.57 -41.99
CA ALA A 226 6.87 -1.99 -42.17
C ALA A 226 5.61 -2.85 -42.08
N ASN A 227 4.69 -2.50 -41.17
CA ASN A 227 3.42 -3.22 -41.00
C ASN A 227 2.35 -2.30 -40.43
N ALA A 228 1.34 -1.99 -41.27
CA ALA A 228 0.22 -1.13 -40.85
C ALA A 228 -0.65 -1.69 -39.73
N ARG A 229 -0.59 -3.00 -39.47
CA ARG A 229 -1.32 -3.68 -38.39
C ARG A 229 -0.56 -3.73 -37.06
N SER A 230 0.70 -3.34 -37.04
CA SER A 230 1.50 -3.33 -35.81
C SER A 230 0.90 -2.41 -34.75
N VAL A 231 1.04 -2.82 -33.48
CA VAL A 231 0.56 -2.09 -32.31
C VAL A 231 1.66 -2.01 -31.26
N GLY A 232 1.58 -1.03 -30.37
CA GLY A 232 2.56 -0.84 -29.30
C GLY A 232 2.42 -1.84 -28.17
N SER A 233 1.16 -2.19 -27.85
CA SER A 233 0.86 -3.15 -26.77
C SER A 233 -0.49 -3.84 -27.00
N ILE A 234 -0.67 -4.98 -26.33
CA ILE A 234 -1.95 -5.67 -26.22
C ILE A 234 -2.26 -5.79 -24.73
N ALA A 235 -3.40 -5.23 -24.31
CA ALA A 235 -3.92 -5.42 -22.96
C ALA A 235 -4.81 -6.67 -22.95
N VAL A 236 -4.43 -7.67 -22.17
CA VAL A 236 -5.14 -8.95 -22.08
C VAL A 236 -5.73 -9.10 -20.70
N LYS A 237 -7.03 -9.33 -20.63
CA LYS A 237 -7.75 -9.66 -19.40
C LYS A 237 -7.94 -11.17 -19.30
N VAL A 238 -7.48 -11.75 -18.21
CA VAL A 238 -7.70 -13.15 -17.87
C VAL A 238 -8.95 -13.25 -17.00
N ARG A 239 -9.79 -14.28 -17.21
CA ARG A 239 -11.06 -14.47 -16.49
C ARG A 239 -10.86 -14.62 -14.99
N GLU A 240 -9.84 -15.36 -14.57
CA GLU A 240 -9.59 -15.69 -13.17
C GLU A 240 -8.11 -15.48 -12.81
N ALA A 241 -7.86 -14.97 -11.61
CA ALA A 241 -6.50 -14.72 -11.11
C ALA A 241 -5.63 -15.99 -11.07
N ARG A 242 -6.24 -17.13 -10.74
CA ARG A 242 -5.53 -18.42 -10.67
C ARG A 242 -5.05 -18.93 -12.04
N ALA A 243 -5.68 -18.51 -13.13
CA ALA A 243 -5.32 -18.89 -14.49
C ALA A 243 -4.22 -17.97 -15.10
N MET A 244 -3.80 -16.91 -14.39
CA MET A 244 -2.81 -15.95 -14.89
C MET A 244 -1.47 -16.58 -15.32
N PRO A 245 -0.83 -17.47 -14.53
CA PRO A 245 0.46 -18.05 -14.91
C PRO A 245 0.34 -18.98 -16.15
N GLU A 246 -0.75 -19.72 -16.24
CA GLU A 246 -1.02 -20.61 -17.38
C GLU A 246 -1.31 -19.78 -18.63
N ALA A 247 -2.19 -18.77 -18.53
CA ALA A 247 -2.49 -17.86 -19.62
C ALA A 247 -1.23 -17.13 -20.14
N GLU A 248 -0.31 -16.74 -19.26
CA GLU A 248 0.96 -16.12 -19.68
C GLU A 248 1.81 -17.08 -20.51
N GLN A 249 1.90 -18.35 -20.10
CA GLN A 249 2.64 -19.37 -20.85
C GLN A 249 1.99 -19.67 -22.19
N GLU A 250 0.66 -19.78 -22.25
CA GLU A 250 -0.08 -19.98 -23.48
C GLU A 250 0.07 -18.79 -24.43
N ILE A 251 -0.03 -17.55 -23.94
CA ILE A 251 0.21 -16.33 -24.74
C ILE A 251 1.63 -16.35 -25.31
N ARG A 252 2.63 -16.67 -24.49
CA ARG A 252 4.03 -16.76 -24.92
C ARG A 252 4.21 -17.82 -26.00
N GLY A 253 3.67 -19.01 -25.81
CA GLY A 253 3.71 -20.09 -26.77
C GLY A 253 3.06 -19.73 -28.11
N LEU A 254 1.85 -19.15 -28.05
CA LEU A 254 1.11 -18.70 -29.22
C LEU A 254 1.87 -17.63 -30.01
N LEU A 255 2.38 -16.60 -29.35
CA LEU A 255 3.14 -15.54 -29.99
C LEU A 255 4.44 -16.04 -30.59
N ARG A 256 5.20 -16.90 -29.91
CA ARG A 256 6.41 -17.53 -30.46
C ARG A 256 6.11 -18.32 -31.74
N GLN A 257 4.99 -19.07 -31.75
CA GLN A 257 4.55 -19.82 -32.91
C GLN A 257 4.17 -18.90 -34.09
N ARG A 258 3.41 -17.84 -33.82
CA ARG A 258 2.95 -16.89 -34.84
C ARG A 258 4.08 -16.04 -35.43
N HIS A 259 5.04 -15.66 -34.57
CA HIS A 259 6.24 -14.91 -34.99
C HIS A 259 7.34 -15.82 -35.55
N ARG A 260 7.11 -17.16 -35.59
CA ARG A 260 8.06 -18.17 -36.09
C ARG A 260 9.42 -18.13 -35.41
N LEU A 261 9.44 -17.86 -34.11
CA LEU A 261 10.65 -17.81 -33.32
C LEU A 261 11.18 -19.21 -33.06
N GLN A 262 12.48 -19.43 -33.30
CA GLN A 262 13.16 -20.69 -33.00
C GLN A 262 13.34 -20.85 -31.49
N ALA A 263 13.53 -22.10 -31.03
CA ALA A 263 13.64 -22.39 -29.59
C ALA A 263 14.79 -21.62 -28.89
N PHE A 264 15.86 -21.34 -29.63
CA PHE A 264 17.04 -20.60 -29.12
C PHE A 264 16.96 -19.09 -29.33
N GLN A 265 15.92 -18.58 -29.98
CA GLN A 265 15.72 -17.14 -30.17
C GLN A 265 15.01 -16.53 -28.98
N ASP A 266 15.46 -15.34 -28.59
CA ASP A 266 14.77 -14.52 -27.61
C ASP A 266 13.40 -14.08 -28.14
N ASP A 267 12.47 -13.82 -27.22
CA ASP A 267 11.16 -13.27 -27.56
C ASP A 267 11.34 -11.85 -28.13
N ASP A 268 10.65 -11.56 -29.23
CA ASP A 268 10.55 -10.24 -29.83
C ASP A 268 9.40 -9.39 -29.23
N PHE A 269 8.84 -9.88 -28.14
CA PHE A 269 7.81 -9.25 -27.32
C PHE A 269 8.17 -9.39 -25.82
N ASN A 270 7.50 -8.61 -24.96
CA ASN A 270 7.66 -8.68 -23.52
C ASN A 270 6.27 -8.83 -22.87
N ILE A 271 6.09 -9.87 -22.06
CA ILE A 271 4.87 -10.12 -21.32
C ILE A 271 5.08 -9.62 -19.90
N ARG A 272 4.20 -8.75 -19.43
CA ARG A 272 4.20 -8.24 -18.06
C ARG A 272 2.91 -8.61 -17.37
N ASN A 273 3.02 -9.45 -16.36
CA ASN A 273 1.96 -9.74 -15.44
C ASN A 273 1.91 -8.63 -14.39
N LEU A 274 0.92 -7.77 -14.48
CA LEU A 274 0.83 -6.61 -13.59
C LEU A 274 0.49 -7.01 -12.16
N THR A 275 -0.27 -8.09 -12.00
CA THR A 275 -0.62 -8.66 -10.69
C THR A 275 0.63 -9.18 -9.97
N GLU A 276 1.53 -9.85 -10.68
CA GLU A 276 2.78 -10.38 -10.12
C GLU A 276 3.73 -9.25 -9.65
N VAL A 277 3.84 -8.17 -10.44
CA VAL A 277 4.62 -6.99 -10.06
C VAL A 277 4.10 -6.40 -8.75
N LEU A 278 2.79 -6.28 -8.62
CA LEU A 278 2.15 -5.71 -7.43
C LEU A 278 2.25 -6.66 -6.22
N GLN A 279 2.10 -7.97 -6.41
CA GLN A 279 2.31 -8.97 -5.36
C GLN A 279 3.76 -8.97 -4.85
N SER A 280 4.73 -8.82 -5.75
CA SER A 280 6.15 -8.68 -5.37
C SER A 280 6.39 -7.42 -4.54
N GLN A 281 5.75 -6.31 -4.91
CA GLN A 281 5.78 -5.06 -4.15
C GLN A 281 5.15 -5.23 -2.75
N GLU A 282 3.99 -5.90 -2.68
CA GLU A 282 3.31 -6.20 -1.42
C GLU A 282 4.18 -7.09 -0.51
N ALA A 283 4.77 -8.14 -1.06
CA ALA A 283 5.68 -9.02 -0.33
C ALA A 283 6.88 -8.26 0.24
N SER A 284 7.48 -7.36 -0.55
CA SER A 284 8.57 -6.50 -0.11
C SER A 284 8.14 -5.56 1.02
N SER A 285 6.97 -4.93 0.90
CA SER A 285 6.40 -4.06 1.92
C SER A 285 6.11 -4.81 3.22
N ARG A 286 5.63 -6.07 3.12
CA ARG A 286 5.40 -6.94 4.28
C ARG A 286 6.70 -7.28 5.02
N VAL A 287 7.77 -7.59 4.30
CA VAL A 287 9.09 -7.85 4.91
C VAL A 287 9.59 -6.61 5.65
N LEU A 288 9.50 -5.43 5.04
CA LEU A 288 9.87 -4.18 5.71
C LEU A 288 9.04 -3.92 6.98
N THR A 289 7.73 -4.14 6.92
CA THR A 289 6.85 -4.00 8.09
C THR A 289 7.24 -4.96 9.21
N LEU A 290 7.58 -6.22 8.89
CA LEU A 290 8.05 -7.20 9.87
C LEU A 290 9.39 -6.79 10.50
N LEU A 291 10.34 -6.30 9.72
CA LEU A 291 11.63 -5.80 10.24
C LEU A 291 11.44 -4.63 11.19
N LEU A 292 10.59 -3.67 10.81
CA LEU A 292 10.26 -2.54 11.67
C LEU A 292 9.54 -2.96 12.95
N ALA A 293 8.60 -3.92 12.86
CA ALA A 293 7.94 -4.50 14.03
C ALA A 293 8.94 -5.21 14.97
N ALA A 294 9.93 -5.91 14.43
CA ALA A 294 11.00 -6.51 15.22
C ALA A 294 11.83 -5.47 15.98
N ILE A 295 12.22 -4.38 15.31
CA ILE A 295 12.95 -3.26 15.94
C ILE A 295 12.11 -2.63 17.06
N ALA A 296 10.83 -2.40 16.82
CA ALA A 296 9.90 -1.85 17.80
C ALA A 296 9.73 -2.80 19.00
N SER A 297 9.69 -4.11 18.76
CA SER A 297 9.65 -5.13 19.83
C SER A 297 10.89 -5.10 20.70
N VAL A 298 12.08 -4.96 20.11
CA VAL A 298 13.33 -4.78 20.85
C VAL A 298 13.29 -3.50 21.69
N SER A 299 12.80 -2.40 21.14
CA SER A 299 12.63 -1.14 21.88
C SER A 299 11.71 -1.30 23.09
N LEU A 300 10.64 -2.09 22.95
CA LEU A 300 9.70 -2.36 24.02
C LEU A 300 10.31 -3.28 25.09
N LEU A 301 11.15 -4.24 24.72
CA LEU A 301 11.92 -5.06 25.65
C LEU A 301 12.91 -4.19 26.48
N VAL A 302 13.60 -3.25 25.81
CA VAL A 302 14.50 -2.30 26.51
C VAL A 302 13.70 -1.43 27.49
N GLY A 303 12.51 -0.97 27.11
CA GLY A 303 11.57 -0.28 28.01
C GLY A 303 11.16 -1.14 29.20
N GLY A 304 10.90 -2.43 28.99
CA GLY A 304 10.61 -3.41 30.05
C GLY A 304 11.76 -3.63 31.01
N ILE A 305 13.01 -3.74 30.52
CA ILE A 305 14.22 -3.79 31.36
C ILE A 305 14.33 -2.52 32.21
N GLY A 306 13.96 -1.36 31.63
CA GLY A 306 13.87 -0.11 32.38
C GLY A 306 12.88 -0.19 33.55
N ILE A 307 11.69 -0.78 33.37
CA ILE A 307 10.73 -1.03 34.45
C ILE A 307 11.34 -1.92 35.51
N MET A 308 11.95 -3.04 35.13
CA MET A 308 12.58 -4.00 36.04
C MET A 308 13.63 -3.31 36.92
N ASN A 309 14.52 -2.53 36.31
CA ASN A 309 15.60 -1.85 37.05
C ASN A 309 15.04 -0.85 38.06
N ILE A 310 14.03 -0.08 37.68
CA ILE A 310 13.42 0.89 38.61
C ILE A 310 12.66 0.22 39.71
N MET A 311 11.95 -0.85 39.40
CA MET A 311 11.26 -1.64 40.43
C MET A 311 12.23 -2.26 41.43
N LEU A 312 13.41 -2.75 40.96
CA LEU A 312 14.46 -3.27 41.87
C LEU A 312 14.97 -2.18 42.80
N VAL A 313 15.24 -0.98 42.30
CA VAL A 313 15.65 0.16 43.13
C VAL A 313 14.53 0.58 44.10
N SER A 314 13.28 0.61 43.64
CA SER A 314 12.12 0.91 44.50
C SER A 314 11.95 -0.09 45.65
N VAL A 315 12.18 -1.38 45.38
CA VAL A 315 12.18 -2.42 46.40
C VAL A 315 13.28 -2.16 47.44
N THR A 316 14.48 -1.81 47.00
CA THR A 316 15.63 -1.53 47.90
C THR A 316 15.35 -0.27 48.73
N GLU A 317 14.88 0.82 48.16
CA GLU A 317 14.53 2.07 48.86
C GLU A 317 13.39 1.88 49.88
N ARG A 318 12.48 0.90 49.67
CA ARG A 318 11.32 0.61 50.52
C ARG A 318 11.52 -0.66 51.38
N THR A 319 12.70 -1.21 51.48
CA THR A 319 12.99 -2.47 52.21
C THR A 319 12.44 -2.45 53.62
N ARG A 320 12.68 -1.37 54.37
CA ARG A 320 12.20 -1.18 55.75
C ARG A 320 10.66 -1.09 55.81
N GLU A 321 10.03 -0.40 54.87
CA GLU A 321 8.56 -0.30 54.80
C GLU A 321 7.92 -1.67 54.52
N ILE A 322 8.51 -2.46 53.60
CA ILE A 322 8.09 -3.83 53.29
C ILE A 322 8.21 -4.71 54.52
N GLY A 323 9.36 -4.64 55.26
CA GLY A 323 9.60 -5.37 56.49
C GLY A 323 8.57 -5.04 57.55
N LEU A 324 8.22 -3.77 57.74
CA LEU A 324 7.21 -3.32 58.67
C LEU A 324 5.83 -3.91 58.34
N ARG A 325 5.41 -3.89 57.09
CA ARG A 325 4.13 -4.48 56.64
C ARG A 325 4.08 -5.97 56.90
N MET A 326 5.15 -6.69 56.64
CA MET A 326 5.23 -8.12 56.87
C MET A 326 5.25 -8.46 58.38
N ALA A 327 5.90 -7.63 59.20
CA ALA A 327 5.90 -7.77 60.63
C ALA A 327 4.50 -7.56 61.28
N VAL A 328 3.64 -6.72 60.68
CA VAL A 328 2.25 -6.46 61.09
C VAL A 328 1.27 -7.49 60.51
N GLY A 329 1.77 -8.49 59.69
CA GLY A 329 0.98 -9.62 59.21
C GLY A 329 0.64 -9.63 57.72
N ALA A 330 1.21 -8.76 56.88
CA ALA A 330 1.08 -8.85 55.46
C ALA A 330 1.77 -10.12 54.91
N ARG A 331 1.08 -10.84 54.05
CA ARG A 331 1.62 -12.04 53.39
C ARG A 331 2.51 -11.65 52.22
N GLY A 332 3.54 -12.47 51.90
CA GLY A 332 4.37 -12.23 50.70
C GLY A 332 3.57 -12.07 49.41
N ARG A 333 2.41 -12.74 49.26
CA ARG A 333 1.49 -12.56 48.13
C ARG A 333 0.92 -11.14 48.04
N ASP A 334 0.69 -10.49 49.14
CA ASP A 334 0.10 -9.12 49.16
C ASP A 334 1.15 -8.13 48.68
N ILE A 335 2.42 -8.31 49.10
CA ILE A 335 3.55 -7.53 48.64
C ILE A 335 3.82 -7.78 47.14
N LEU A 336 3.81 -9.05 46.70
CA LEU A 336 3.97 -9.40 45.28
C LEU A 336 2.91 -8.72 44.40
N LEU A 337 1.65 -8.84 44.78
CA LEU A 337 0.53 -8.22 44.05
C LEU A 337 0.65 -6.70 44.03
N GLN A 338 1.05 -6.06 45.11
CA GLN A 338 1.24 -4.63 45.20
C GLN A 338 2.27 -4.13 44.18
N PHE A 339 3.48 -4.71 44.17
CA PHE A 339 4.54 -4.32 43.24
C PHE A 339 4.22 -4.69 41.79
N LEU A 340 3.55 -5.82 41.57
CA LEU A 340 3.09 -6.21 40.21
C LEU A 340 2.06 -5.24 39.68
N VAL A 341 1.06 -4.82 40.46
CA VAL A 341 0.08 -3.81 40.07
C VAL A 341 0.78 -2.48 39.80
N GLU A 342 1.80 -2.10 40.58
CA GLU A 342 2.59 -0.89 40.33
C GLU A 342 3.28 -0.94 38.96
N ALA A 343 3.97 -2.05 38.65
CA ALA A 343 4.62 -2.25 37.33
C ALA A 343 3.64 -2.24 36.16
N VAL A 344 2.50 -2.93 36.29
CA VAL A 344 1.46 -2.98 35.25
C VAL A 344 0.83 -1.61 35.06
N THR A 345 0.58 -0.86 36.13
CA THR A 345 0.03 0.51 36.04
C THR A 345 0.98 1.43 35.30
N LEU A 346 2.30 1.36 35.57
CA LEU A 346 3.33 2.11 34.87
C LEU A 346 3.33 1.79 33.36
N SER A 347 3.28 0.50 33.01
CA SER A 347 3.31 0.07 31.62
C SER A 347 2.02 0.44 30.87
N LEU A 348 0.85 0.37 31.52
CA LEU A 348 -0.42 0.76 30.93
C LEU A 348 -0.50 2.28 30.70
N ILE A 349 -0.01 3.09 31.63
CA ILE A 349 0.07 4.55 31.43
C ILE A 349 1.03 4.88 30.29
N GLY A 350 2.24 4.25 30.28
CA GLY A 350 3.18 4.40 29.17
C GLY A 350 2.58 3.94 27.85
N GLY A 351 1.87 2.82 27.85
CA GLY A 351 1.15 2.29 26.69
C GLY A 351 0.08 3.24 26.17
N ALA A 352 -0.75 3.80 27.06
CA ALA A 352 -1.79 4.76 26.68
C ALA A 352 -1.20 6.04 26.06
N ILE A 353 -0.13 6.59 26.65
CA ILE A 353 0.61 7.73 26.11
C ILE A 353 1.25 7.36 24.76
N GLY A 354 1.84 6.15 24.66
CA GLY A 354 2.42 5.62 23.42
C GLY A 354 1.38 5.50 22.30
N ILE A 355 0.18 5.01 22.63
CA ILE A 355 -0.96 4.95 21.69
C ILE A 355 -1.30 6.36 21.20
N ALA A 356 -1.45 7.32 22.09
CA ALA A 356 -1.77 8.70 21.74
C ALA A 356 -0.67 9.30 20.83
N MET A 357 0.60 9.09 21.16
CA MET A 357 1.73 9.53 20.33
C MET A 357 1.81 8.81 18.99
N GLY A 358 1.53 7.50 18.95
CA GLY A 358 1.47 6.73 17.70
C GLY A 358 0.36 7.19 16.76
N LEU A 359 -0.82 7.50 17.30
CA LEU A 359 -1.93 8.10 16.56
C LEU A 359 -1.57 9.49 16.02
N ALA A 360 -0.99 10.34 16.88
CA ALA A 360 -0.54 11.68 16.47
C ALA A 360 0.57 11.59 15.39
N GLY A 361 1.51 10.66 15.53
CA GLY A 361 2.56 10.39 14.55
C GLY A 361 1.99 9.94 13.21
N SER A 362 1.04 9.00 13.22
CA SER A 362 0.35 8.52 12.01
C SER A 362 -0.40 9.65 11.31
N TYR A 363 -1.11 10.49 12.07
CA TYR A 363 -1.80 11.66 11.52
C TYR A 363 -0.82 12.69 10.93
N SER A 364 0.30 12.93 11.62
CA SER A 364 1.33 13.85 11.13
C SER A 364 1.94 13.36 9.81
N ILE A 365 2.24 12.06 9.70
CA ILE A 365 2.74 11.47 8.46
C ILE A 365 1.69 11.61 7.34
N ALA A 366 0.41 11.35 7.64
CA ALA A 366 -0.66 11.51 6.65
C ALA A 366 -0.78 12.95 6.16
N TYR A 367 -0.64 13.92 7.06
CA TYR A 367 -0.81 15.35 6.74
C TYR A 367 0.42 15.93 6.00
N PHE A 368 1.63 15.70 6.50
CA PHE A 368 2.85 16.32 5.93
C PHE A 368 3.43 15.53 4.75
N ALA A 369 3.46 14.22 4.84
CA ALA A 369 4.01 13.37 3.78
C ALA A 369 2.95 12.93 2.74
N GLN A 370 1.67 13.23 2.99
CA GLN A 370 0.53 12.78 2.17
C GLN A 370 0.49 11.26 1.97
N TRP A 371 1.02 10.53 2.93
CA TRP A 371 0.96 9.08 2.92
C TRP A 371 -0.36 8.63 3.54
N ARG A 372 -1.02 7.69 2.88
CA ARG A 372 -2.21 7.08 3.44
C ARG A 372 -1.81 6.23 4.65
N THR A 373 -2.37 6.53 5.81
CA THR A 373 -2.21 5.74 7.03
C THR A 373 -3.56 5.17 7.43
N LEU A 374 -3.59 3.87 7.76
CA LEU A 374 -4.79 3.20 8.25
C LEU A 374 -4.53 2.66 9.64
N VAL A 375 -5.12 3.29 10.64
CA VAL A 375 -5.04 2.81 12.02
C VAL A 375 -6.06 1.71 12.23
N SER A 376 -5.60 0.49 12.46
CA SER A 376 -6.46 -0.64 12.83
C SER A 376 -6.76 -0.60 14.32
N THR A 377 -8.02 -0.70 14.70
CA THR A 377 -8.46 -0.84 16.09
C THR A 377 -7.85 -2.09 16.75
N GLU A 378 -7.69 -3.16 15.99
CA GLU A 378 -7.04 -4.39 16.46
C GLU A 378 -5.58 -4.15 16.84
N ALA A 379 -4.84 -3.38 16.03
CA ALA A 379 -3.45 -3.03 16.33
C ALA A 379 -3.32 -2.23 17.64
N VAL A 380 -4.26 -1.34 17.92
CA VAL A 380 -4.30 -0.59 19.18
C VAL A 380 -4.53 -1.51 20.37
N PHE A 381 -5.48 -2.45 20.26
CA PHE A 381 -5.74 -3.43 21.32
C PHE A 381 -4.55 -4.37 21.55
N VAL A 382 -3.92 -4.86 20.49
CA VAL A 382 -2.74 -5.72 20.57
C VAL A 382 -1.58 -4.97 21.22
N ALA A 383 -1.32 -3.72 20.85
CA ALA A 383 -0.26 -2.91 21.44
C ALA A 383 -0.52 -2.64 22.93
N PHE A 384 -1.76 -2.38 23.33
CA PHE A 384 -2.15 -2.19 24.73
C PHE A 384 -2.00 -3.47 25.56
N ALA A 385 -2.45 -4.60 25.02
CA ALA A 385 -2.29 -5.91 25.68
C ALA A 385 -0.82 -6.30 25.81
N PHE A 386 0.00 -6.00 24.79
CA PHE A 386 1.42 -6.27 24.82
C PHE A 386 2.15 -5.38 25.85
N ALA A 387 1.76 -4.09 25.99
CA ALA A 387 2.27 -3.23 27.04
C ALA A 387 1.95 -3.78 28.44
N ALA A 388 0.74 -4.29 28.65
CA ALA A 388 0.36 -4.96 29.90
C ALA A 388 1.22 -6.20 30.15
N ALA A 389 1.44 -7.05 29.16
CA ALA A 389 2.25 -8.25 29.26
C ALA A 389 3.72 -7.93 29.62
N VAL A 390 4.30 -6.89 29.03
CA VAL A 390 5.64 -6.37 29.36
C VAL A 390 5.69 -5.93 30.84
N GLY A 391 4.66 -5.21 31.32
CA GLY A 391 4.56 -4.80 32.72
C GLY A 391 4.53 -6.00 33.69
N VAL A 392 3.75 -7.03 33.35
CA VAL A 392 3.69 -8.27 34.13
C VAL A 392 5.03 -9.01 34.13
N PHE A 393 5.61 -9.22 32.94
CA PHE A 393 6.83 -10.01 32.77
C PHE A 393 8.03 -9.37 33.49
N PHE A 394 8.29 -8.09 33.23
CA PHE A 394 9.42 -7.39 33.82
C PHE A 394 9.18 -6.93 35.26
N GLY A 395 7.91 -6.75 35.67
CA GLY A 395 7.54 -6.44 37.06
C GLY A 395 7.56 -7.66 37.99
N PHE A 396 7.41 -8.88 37.46
CA PHE A 396 7.32 -10.09 38.27
C PHE A 396 8.58 -10.39 39.06
N TYR A 397 9.75 -10.27 38.47
CA TYR A 397 11.02 -10.56 39.14
C TYR A 397 11.29 -9.65 40.36
N PRO A 398 11.21 -8.30 40.24
CA PRO A 398 11.30 -7.39 41.37
C PRO A 398 10.23 -7.62 42.45
N ALA A 399 8.98 -7.84 42.01
CA ALA A 399 7.88 -8.10 42.94
C ALA A 399 8.11 -9.40 43.77
N ARG A 400 8.60 -10.46 43.13
CA ARG A 400 8.97 -11.71 43.80
C ARG A 400 10.12 -11.49 44.79
N LYS A 401 11.12 -10.69 44.42
CA LYS A 401 12.25 -10.35 45.31
C LYS A 401 11.77 -9.60 46.55
N ALA A 402 10.85 -8.64 46.40
CA ALA A 402 10.22 -7.91 47.49
C ALA A 402 9.41 -8.85 48.40
N ALA A 403 8.66 -9.79 47.85
CA ALA A 403 7.82 -10.75 48.58
C ALA A 403 8.65 -11.79 49.39
N ALA A 404 9.91 -12.00 49.01
CA ALA A 404 10.80 -12.97 49.65
C ALA A 404 11.72 -12.34 50.72
N LEU A 405 11.56 -11.05 51.06
CA LEU A 405 12.33 -10.39 52.09
C LEU A 405 11.99 -10.97 53.47
N ASN A 406 13.03 -11.17 54.30
CA ASN A 406 12.86 -11.54 55.69
C ASN A 406 12.54 -10.28 56.52
N PRO A 407 11.42 -10.22 57.27
CA PRO A 407 11.04 -9.03 58.04
C PRO A 407 12.10 -8.56 59.03
N ILE A 408 12.84 -9.50 59.64
CA ILE A 408 13.86 -9.17 60.64
C ILE A 408 15.06 -8.47 59.96
N ASP A 409 15.51 -9.01 58.84
CA ASP A 409 16.65 -8.46 58.11
C ASP A 409 16.26 -7.12 57.46
N ALA A 410 15.02 -7.01 56.97
CA ALA A 410 14.50 -5.80 56.37
C ALA A 410 14.38 -4.61 57.35
N LEU A 411 14.10 -4.88 58.62
CA LEU A 411 14.03 -3.86 59.67
C LEU A 411 15.41 -3.40 60.18
N ARG A 412 16.45 -4.22 59.96
CA ARG A 412 17.86 -3.90 60.29
C ARG A 412 18.58 -3.16 59.17
N TYR A 413 17.96 -3.02 58.01
CA TYR A 413 18.54 -2.34 56.85
C TYR A 413 18.57 -0.82 57.13
N GLU A 414 19.76 -0.23 57.19
CA GLU A 414 19.98 1.23 57.27
C GLU A 414 19.94 1.91 55.92
#